data_0bdc6fed21499a31e96803aa229c5835
#
_entry.id   0bdc6fed21499a31e96803aa229c5835
#
_cell.length_a   1.000
_cell.length_b   1.000
_cell.length_c   1.000
_cell.angle_alpha   90.00
_cell.angle_beta   90.00
_cell.angle_gamma   90.00
#
_symmetry.space_group_name_H-M   'P 1'
#
loop_
_entity.id
_entity.type
_entity.pdbx_description
1 polymer ?
#
loop_
_entity_poly.entity_id
_entity_poly.type
_entity_poly.pdbx_seq_one_letter_code
_entity_poly.pdbx_strand_id
1 'polypeptide(L)'
;MRLVYKFHFNKGVDISFIETQLINSIMTSVDVFGQPKVELNTTYFVRGQEAALEVSGIAGLHTLLVFAGLLSRSIGVDRYSMQYFLSLKGAA
;
A
#
# COMPACT_ATOMS: atom_id res chain seq x y z
N MET A 1 -3.85 -13.76 -9.33
CA MET A 1 -3.16 -13.89 -8.03
C MET A 1 -2.76 -12.51 -7.53
N ARG A 2 -3.01 -12.23 -6.28
CA ARG A 2 -2.68 -10.96 -5.67
C ARG A 2 -1.79 -11.15 -4.45
N LEU A 3 -0.94 -10.17 -4.21
CA LEU A 3 -0.14 -10.10 -3.00
C LEU A 3 -0.76 -9.08 -2.06
N VAL A 4 -0.88 -9.45 -0.80
CA VAL A 4 -1.35 -8.54 0.26
C VAL A 4 -0.15 -8.16 1.10
N TYR A 5 0.06 -6.86 1.24
CA TYR A 5 1.10 -6.30 2.09
C TYR A 5 0.42 -5.59 3.25
N LYS A 6 0.66 -6.08 4.46
CA LYS A 6 0.06 -5.53 5.67
C LYS A 6 1.13 -4.79 6.45
N PHE A 7 0.89 -3.52 6.71
CA PHE A 7 1.78 -2.66 7.45
C PHE A 7 1.18 -2.41 8.82
N HIS A 8 1.96 -2.66 9.86
CA HIS A 8 1.56 -2.40 11.23
C HIS A 8 2.44 -1.28 11.76
N PHE A 9 1.83 -0.20 12.23
CA PHE A 9 2.55 1.00 12.65
C PHE A 9 2.64 1.07 14.16
N ASN A 10 3.78 1.56 14.64
CA ASN A 10 4.01 1.73 16.06
C ASN A 10 3.02 2.73 16.63
N LYS A 11 2.72 2.58 17.91
CA LYS A 11 1.88 3.51 18.64
C LYS A 11 2.53 4.89 18.57
N GLY A 12 1.73 5.90 18.24
CA GLY A 12 2.22 7.27 18.07
C GLY A 12 2.39 7.69 16.62
N VAL A 13 2.39 6.74 15.67
CA VAL A 13 2.36 7.08 14.25
C VAL A 13 0.94 7.55 13.92
N ASP A 14 0.82 8.70 13.29
CA ASP A 14 -0.47 9.27 12.89
C ASP A 14 -1.01 8.51 11.68
N ILE A 15 -2.06 7.73 11.89
CA ILE A 15 -2.62 6.89 10.84
C ILE A 15 -3.27 7.72 9.72
N SER A 16 -3.74 8.92 10.03
CA SER A 16 -4.28 9.82 9.00
C SER A 16 -3.21 10.25 8.02
N PHE A 17 -2.00 10.49 8.53
CA PHE A 17 -0.84 10.79 7.69
C PHE A 17 -0.52 9.59 6.79
N ILE A 18 -0.56 8.39 7.36
CA ILE A 18 -0.30 7.16 6.59
C ILE A 18 -1.31 7.01 5.45
N GLU A 19 -2.57 7.23 5.74
CA GLU A 19 -3.60 7.14 4.71
C GLU A 19 -3.36 8.15 3.59
N THR A 20 -2.96 9.36 3.92
CA THR A 20 -2.62 10.40 2.94
C THR A 20 -1.46 9.93 2.05
N GLN A 21 -0.43 9.32 2.64
CA GLN A 21 0.70 8.82 1.87
C GLN A 21 0.28 7.68 0.95
N LEU A 22 -0.62 6.84 1.40
CA LEU A 22 -1.15 5.74 0.58
C LEU A 22 -1.92 6.27 -0.62
N ILE A 23 -2.77 7.25 -0.41
CA ILE A 23 -3.52 7.90 -1.49
C ILE A 23 -2.56 8.58 -2.47
N ASN A 24 -1.54 9.27 -1.98
CA ASN A 24 -0.53 9.88 -2.84
C ASN A 24 0.22 8.85 -3.68
N SER A 25 0.49 7.67 -3.11
CA SER A 25 1.14 6.58 -3.84
C SER A 25 0.25 6.08 -4.98
N ILE A 26 -1.03 5.94 -4.72
CA ILE A 26 -2.01 5.53 -5.73
C ILE A 26 -2.08 6.58 -6.84
N MET A 27 -2.15 7.85 -6.48
CA MET A 27 -2.21 8.94 -7.46
C MET A 27 -0.95 8.99 -8.32
N THR A 28 0.21 8.76 -7.74
CA THR A 28 1.47 8.69 -8.49
C THR A 28 1.43 7.56 -9.51
N SER A 29 0.90 6.40 -9.12
CA SER A 29 0.76 5.27 -10.05
C SER A 29 -0.27 5.57 -11.14
N VAL A 30 -1.34 6.28 -10.82
CA VAL A 30 -2.33 6.71 -11.82
C VAL A 30 -1.68 7.60 -12.88
N ASP A 31 -0.78 8.48 -12.47
CA ASP A 31 -0.06 9.34 -13.42
C ASP A 31 0.80 8.54 -14.40
N VAL A 32 1.30 7.39 -13.97
CA VAL A 32 2.18 6.55 -14.81
C VAL A 32 1.38 5.56 -15.66
N PHE A 33 0.39 4.91 -15.07
CA PHE A 33 -0.29 3.76 -15.69
C PHE A 33 -1.73 4.04 -16.11
N GLY A 34 -2.32 5.13 -15.64
CA GLY A 34 -3.72 5.44 -15.86
C GLY A 34 -4.62 4.84 -14.79
N GLN A 35 -5.73 5.51 -14.53
CA GLN A 35 -6.65 5.14 -13.46
C GLN A 35 -7.20 3.72 -13.59
N PRO A 36 -7.66 3.26 -14.78
CA PRO A 36 -8.24 1.92 -14.88
C PRO A 36 -7.28 0.81 -14.49
N LYS A 37 -6.01 0.91 -14.88
CA LYS A 37 -5.01 -0.10 -14.53
C LYS A 37 -4.72 -0.14 -13.04
N VAL A 38 -4.62 1.02 -12.43
CA VAL A 38 -4.35 1.10 -11.00
C VAL A 38 -5.53 0.56 -10.19
N GLU A 39 -6.76 0.93 -10.56
CA GLU A 39 -7.96 0.46 -9.86
C GLU A 39 -8.14 -1.06 -9.97
N LEU A 40 -7.85 -1.64 -11.13
CA LEU A 40 -7.95 -3.09 -11.32
C LEU A 40 -6.90 -3.87 -10.52
N ASN A 41 -5.77 -3.25 -10.23
CA ASN A 41 -4.61 -3.93 -9.68
C ASN A 41 -4.25 -3.52 -8.25
N THR A 42 -5.04 -2.64 -7.65
CA THR A 42 -4.70 -2.09 -6.34
C THR A 42 -5.96 -1.90 -5.50
N THR A 43 -5.93 -2.45 -4.30
CA THR A 43 -6.99 -2.24 -3.31
C THR A 43 -6.30 -1.97 -1.98
N TYR A 44 -6.87 -1.08 -1.17
CA TYR A 44 -6.27 -0.81 0.13
C TYR A 44 -7.35 -0.61 1.18
N PHE A 45 -6.94 -0.78 2.44
CA PHE A 45 -7.76 -0.31 3.56
C PHE A 45 -6.85 0.10 4.71
N VAL A 46 -7.38 0.97 5.55
CA VAL A 46 -6.69 1.46 6.75
C VAL A 46 -7.61 1.23 7.92
N ARG A 47 -7.09 0.62 8.98
CA ARG A 47 -7.89 0.29 10.16
C ARG A 47 -6.98 0.25 11.39
N GLY A 48 -7.33 1.05 12.41
CA GLY A 48 -6.50 1.12 13.63
C GLY A 48 -5.10 1.58 13.28
N GLN A 49 -4.10 0.85 13.74
CA GLN A 49 -2.70 1.12 13.44
C GLN A 49 -2.18 0.26 12.31
N GLU A 50 -3.06 -0.18 11.41
CA GLU A 50 -2.69 -1.02 10.28
C GLU A 50 -3.15 -0.43 8.96
N ALA A 51 -2.37 -0.66 7.92
CA ALA A 51 -2.76 -0.42 6.55
C ALA A 51 -2.48 -1.67 5.75
N ALA A 52 -3.38 -2.03 4.85
CA ALA A 52 -3.18 -3.18 3.97
C ALA A 52 -3.28 -2.72 2.53
N LEU A 53 -2.38 -3.23 1.71
CA LEU A 53 -2.34 -2.94 0.29
C LEU A 53 -2.33 -4.26 -0.46
N GLU A 54 -3.37 -4.50 -1.26
CA GLU A 54 -3.48 -5.68 -2.09
C GLU A 54 -3.17 -5.29 -3.52
N VAL A 55 -2.16 -5.94 -4.11
CA VAL A 55 -1.63 -5.52 -5.40
C VAL A 55 -1.45 -6.70 -6.34
N SER A 56 -1.55 -6.38 -7.64
CA SER A 56 -1.22 -7.31 -8.71
C SER A 56 -0.61 -6.53 -9.86
N GLY A 57 0.19 -7.19 -10.69
CA GLY A 57 0.78 -6.59 -11.87
C GLY A 57 1.74 -5.46 -11.58
N ILE A 58 2.20 -4.83 -12.65
CA ILE A 58 3.21 -3.78 -12.57
C ILE A 58 2.65 -2.52 -11.88
N ALA A 59 1.43 -2.15 -12.20
CA ALA A 59 0.81 -0.97 -11.62
C ALA A 59 0.64 -1.11 -10.10
N GLY A 60 0.21 -2.29 -9.65
CA GLY A 60 0.10 -2.56 -8.21
C GLY A 60 1.45 -2.55 -7.52
N LEU A 61 2.45 -3.20 -8.12
CA LEU A 61 3.81 -3.21 -7.58
C LEU A 61 4.39 -1.81 -7.48
N HIS A 62 4.15 -0.98 -8.49
CA HIS A 62 4.62 0.41 -8.48
C HIS A 62 4.02 1.17 -7.29
N THR A 63 2.71 1.01 -7.06
CA THR A 63 2.05 1.65 -5.92
C THR A 63 2.69 1.23 -4.60
N LEU A 64 2.95 -0.07 -4.45
CA LEU A 64 3.59 -0.59 -3.24
C LEU A 64 4.97 0.02 -3.03
N LEU A 65 5.79 0.07 -4.07
CA LEU A 65 7.16 0.59 -3.97
C LEU A 65 7.16 2.08 -3.64
N VAL A 66 6.27 2.86 -4.24
CA VAL A 66 6.14 4.28 -3.93
C VAL A 66 5.73 4.47 -2.47
N PHE A 67 4.74 3.70 -2.02
CA PHE A 67 4.27 3.80 -0.64
C PHE A 67 5.38 3.44 0.36
N ALA A 68 6.07 2.33 0.14
CA ALA A 68 7.17 1.92 1.00
C ALA A 68 8.28 2.97 1.05
N GLY A 69 8.61 3.57 -0.10
CA GLY A 69 9.60 4.63 -0.15
C GLY A 69 9.17 5.88 0.61
N LEU A 70 7.89 6.26 0.50
CA LEU A 70 7.36 7.40 1.25
C LEU A 70 7.40 7.14 2.76
N LEU A 71 7.04 5.94 3.19
CA LEU A 71 7.09 5.57 4.60
C LEU A 71 8.52 5.65 5.14
N SER A 72 9.47 5.09 4.39
CA SER A 72 10.87 5.06 4.82
C SER A 72 11.44 6.48 5.00
N ARG A 73 11.04 7.40 4.12
CA ARG A 73 11.54 8.78 4.18
C ARG A 73 10.81 9.63 5.22
N SER A 74 9.54 9.34 5.47
CA SER A 74 8.72 10.20 6.32
C SER A 74 8.71 9.78 7.79
N ILE A 75 8.61 8.48 8.07
CA ILE A 75 8.54 8.00 9.45
C ILE A 75 9.71 7.11 9.85
N GLY A 76 10.42 6.53 8.88
CA GLY A 76 11.56 5.64 9.12
C GLY A 76 11.15 4.18 9.22
N VAL A 77 12.07 3.31 8.83
CA VAL A 77 11.81 1.86 8.75
C VAL A 77 11.61 1.20 10.10
N ASP A 78 12.03 1.84 11.17
CA ASP A 78 11.89 1.29 12.53
C ASP A 78 10.54 1.64 13.18
N ARG A 79 9.67 2.39 12.49
CA ARG A 79 8.38 2.79 13.01
C ARG A 79 7.23 1.92 12.54
N TYR A 80 7.51 0.93 11.72
CA TYR A 80 6.50 0.01 11.24
C TYR A 80 7.10 -1.35 10.94
N SER A 81 6.24 -2.36 10.89
CA SER A 81 6.59 -3.69 10.42
C SER A 81 5.69 -4.04 9.25
N MET A 82 6.16 -4.92 8.38
CA MET A 82 5.42 -5.33 7.20
C MET A 82 5.42 -6.85 7.10
N GLN A 83 4.24 -7.39 6.78
CA GLN A 83 4.08 -8.79 6.44
C GLN A 83 3.45 -8.86 5.05
N TYR A 84 3.74 -9.92 4.31
CA TYR A 84 3.09 -10.12 3.03
C TYR A 84 2.67 -11.58 2.89
N PHE A 85 1.63 -11.79 2.11
CA PHE A 85 1.13 -13.14 1.85
C PHE A 85 0.31 -13.12 0.56
N LEU A 86 0.15 -14.31 -0.03
CA LEU A 86 -0.67 -14.47 -1.22
C LEU A 86 -2.14 -14.42 -0.84
N SER A 87 -2.91 -13.68 -1.64
CA SER A 87 -4.36 -13.69 -1.51
C SER A 87 -4.93 -14.70 -2.50
N LEU A 88 -5.72 -15.63 -1.99
CA LEU A 88 -6.46 -16.58 -2.82
C LEU A 88 -7.84 -16.03 -3.22
N LYS A 89 -8.15 -14.85 -2.74
CA LYS A 89 -9.42 -14.18 -3.03
C LYS A 89 -9.49 -13.91 -4.54
N GLY A 90 -10.56 -14.40 -5.16
CA GLY A 90 -10.72 -14.25 -6.59
C GLY A 90 -10.02 -15.32 -7.42
N ALA A 91 -9.35 -16.28 -6.80
CA ALA A 91 -8.68 -17.38 -7.50
C ALA A 91 -9.64 -18.47 -7.93
N ALA A 92 -10.86 -18.40 -7.49
CA ALA A 92 -11.89 -19.40 -7.82
C ALA A 92 -12.43 -19.20 -9.22
#